data_c2dfaf5c73fc50944c6d5fb5508e3645
#
_entry.id   c2dfaf5c73fc50944c6d5fb5508e3645
#
_cell.length_a   1.000
_cell.length_b   1.000
_cell.length_c   1.000
_cell.angle_alpha   90.00
_cell.angle_beta   90.00
_cell.angle_gamma   90.00
#
_symmetry.space_group_name_H-M   'P 1'
#
loop_
_entity.id
_entity.type
_entity.pdbx_description
1 polymer ?
#
loop_
_entity_poly.entity_id
_entity_poly.type
_entity_poly.pdbx_seq_one_letter_code
_entity_poly.pdbx_strand_id
1 'polypeptide(L)'
;NAKSVVGAKGLMQLMPKTASWVAKKIGLKDYHPGRTVDTDVNVTLGTNYLKMVLDELDSHPVLASAAYNAGPGRARRWRDVKPIEGAIYAETIPFNETRDYVKKVMSNAVYYSALFDGQPQSLKARLGTIGPKNGNGDIPKTEDLP
;
A
#
# COMPACT_ATOMS: atom_id res chain seq x y z
N ASN A 1 2.03 7.76 -20.25
CA ASN A 1 2.34 8.56 -19.06
C ASN A 1 1.08 8.74 -18.22
N ALA A 2 0.72 7.72 -17.41
CA ALA A 2 -0.42 7.79 -16.53
C ALA A 2 -0.16 8.86 -15.43
N LYS A 3 -1.07 9.83 -15.32
CA LYS A 3 -1.05 10.86 -14.29
C LYS A 3 -2.45 11.02 -13.70
N SER A 4 -2.56 10.93 -12.39
CA SER A 4 -3.84 11.13 -11.70
C SER A 4 -4.17 12.61 -11.56
N VAL A 5 -5.44 12.91 -11.23
CA VAL A 5 -5.92 14.29 -10.97
C VAL A 5 -5.14 14.96 -9.83
N VAL A 6 -4.74 14.18 -8.82
CA VAL A 6 -3.97 14.66 -7.67
C VAL A 6 -2.45 14.65 -7.88
N GLY A 7 -1.98 14.26 -9.07
CA GLY A 7 -0.58 14.34 -9.45
C GLY A 7 0.27 13.09 -9.24
N ALA A 8 -0.33 11.95 -8.90
CA ALA A 8 0.36 10.67 -8.89
C ALA A 8 0.79 10.26 -10.31
N LYS A 9 1.95 9.63 -10.44
CA LYS A 9 2.62 9.38 -11.73
C LYS A 9 3.00 7.92 -11.95
N GLY A 10 2.95 7.51 -13.22
CA GLY A 10 3.44 6.21 -13.71
C GLY A 10 2.53 5.03 -13.37
N LEU A 11 2.99 3.81 -13.68
CA LEU A 11 2.22 2.57 -13.46
C LEU A 11 1.85 2.33 -12.00
N MET A 12 2.78 2.63 -11.09
CA MET A 12 2.59 2.47 -9.65
C MET A 12 1.94 3.69 -8.98
N GLN A 13 1.55 4.71 -9.77
CA GLN A 13 0.84 5.89 -9.28
C GLN A 13 1.47 6.55 -8.04
N LEU A 14 2.78 6.82 -8.11
CA LEU A 14 3.52 7.45 -7.02
C LEU A 14 3.36 8.96 -7.00
N MET A 15 3.12 9.51 -5.81
CA MET A 15 3.23 10.94 -5.58
C MET A 15 4.69 11.39 -5.70
N PRO A 16 4.98 12.57 -6.28
CA PRO A 16 6.36 13.04 -6.48
C PRO A 16 7.21 13.09 -5.20
N LYS A 17 6.62 13.48 -4.08
CA LYS A 17 7.30 13.50 -2.78
C LYS A 17 7.67 12.08 -2.33
N THR A 18 6.74 11.14 -2.44
CA THR A 18 6.96 9.72 -2.11
C THR A 18 8.05 9.12 -2.99
N ALA A 19 7.99 9.36 -4.30
CA ALA A 19 9.00 8.89 -5.24
C ALA A 19 10.42 9.39 -4.88
N SER A 20 10.56 10.68 -4.59
CA SER A 20 11.84 11.28 -4.18
C SER A 20 12.34 10.73 -2.84
N TRP A 21 11.43 10.54 -1.89
CA TRP A 21 11.78 9.96 -0.58
C TRP A 21 12.26 8.51 -0.71
N VAL A 22 11.53 7.68 -1.47
CA VAL A 22 11.92 6.28 -1.71
C VAL A 22 13.27 6.21 -2.43
N ALA A 23 13.45 7.00 -3.49
CA ALA A 23 14.71 7.04 -4.24
C ALA A 23 15.91 7.32 -3.33
N LYS A 24 15.77 8.27 -2.40
CA LYS A 24 16.78 8.55 -1.39
C LYS A 24 17.03 7.37 -0.46
N LYS A 25 15.96 6.72 0.04
CA LYS A 25 16.04 5.58 0.98
C LYS A 25 16.73 4.36 0.37
N ILE A 26 16.49 4.08 -0.92
CA ILE A 26 17.13 2.95 -1.62
C ILE A 26 18.46 3.31 -2.29
N GLY A 27 18.92 4.56 -2.15
CA GLY A 27 20.19 5.02 -2.72
C GLY A 27 20.23 5.09 -4.25
N LEU A 28 19.09 5.41 -4.89
CA LEU A 28 18.99 5.53 -6.36
C LEU A 28 19.68 6.83 -6.83
N LYS A 29 20.97 6.77 -7.12
CA LYS A 29 21.82 7.94 -7.39
C LYS A 29 21.40 8.77 -8.62
N ASP A 30 20.91 8.11 -9.67
CA ASP A 30 20.54 8.75 -10.95
C ASP A 30 19.07 9.21 -10.98
N TYR A 31 18.41 9.24 -9.83
CA TYR A 31 17.04 9.67 -9.75
C TYR A 31 16.92 11.19 -9.76
N HIS A 32 16.00 11.69 -10.59
CA HIS A 32 15.45 13.03 -10.51
C HIS A 32 13.94 12.99 -10.80
N PRO A 33 13.14 13.99 -10.39
CA PRO A 33 11.67 13.93 -10.49
C PRO A 33 11.10 13.67 -11.89
N GLY A 34 11.85 14.01 -12.93
CA GLY A 34 11.47 13.71 -14.33
C GLY A 34 11.43 12.21 -14.63
N ARG A 35 12.28 11.42 -13.95
CA ARG A 35 12.35 9.96 -14.16
C ARG A 35 11.25 9.16 -13.46
N THR A 36 10.42 9.82 -12.65
CA THR A 36 9.30 9.11 -11.97
C THR A 36 8.34 8.43 -12.95
N VAL A 37 8.27 8.88 -14.18
CA VAL A 37 7.40 8.31 -15.24
C VAL A 37 8.06 7.21 -16.06
N ASP A 38 9.38 7.03 -15.96
CA ASP A 38 10.10 5.94 -16.60
C ASP A 38 9.62 4.63 -15.96
N THR A 39 9.22 3.66 -16.78
CA THR A 39 8.57 2.42 -16.32
C THR A 39 9.42 1.68 -15.28
N ASP A 40 10.69 1.43 -15.58
CA ASP A 40 11.59 0.68 -14.69
C ASP A 40 11.83 1.41 -13.36
N VAL A 41 12.02 2.72 -13.43
CA VAL A 41 12.20 3.57 -12.24
C VAL A 41 10.92 3.58 -11.41
N ASN A 42 9.76 3.77 -12.05
CA ASN A 42 8.47 3.82 -11.38
C ASN A 42 8.14 2.51 -10.67
N VAL A 43 8.32 1.37 -11.33
CA VAL A 43 8.12 0.04 -10.75
C VAL A 43 9.09 -0.20 -9.59
N THR A 44 10.38 0.12 -9.76
CA THR A 44 11.37 -0.01 -8.69
C THR A 44 10.99 0.80 -7.46
N LEU A 45 10.64 2.07 -7.63
CA LEU A 45 10.23 2.92 -6.52
C LEU A 45 8.93 2.45 -5.86
N GLY A 46 7.93 2.10 -6.67
CA GLY A 46 6.63 1.67 -6.17
C GLY A 46 6.66 0.36 -5.41
N THR A 47 7.40 -0.63 -5.88
CA THR A 47 7.57 -1.93 -5.20
C THR A 47 8.35 -1.79 -3.90
N ASN A 48 9.40 -0.96 -3.87
CA ASN A 48 10.12 -0.66 -2.64
C ASN A 48 9.24 0.10 -1.64
N TYR A 49 8.45 1.07 -2.09
CA TYR A 49 7.51 1.76 -1.20
C TYR A 49 6.47 0.79 -0.63
N LEU A 50 5.90 -0.07 -1.46
CA LEU A 50 4.94 -1.09 -0.99
C LEU A 50 5.57 -2.02 0.04
N LYS A 51 6.82 -2.46 -0.18
CA LYS A 51 7.54 -3.26 0.80
C LYS A 51 7.72 -2.53 2.13
N MET A 52 8.16 -1.27 2.10
CA MET A 52 8.33 -0.46 3.31
C MET A 52 7.01 -0.31 4.08
N VAL A 53 5.92 -0.08 3.37
CA VAL A 53 4.58 0.04 3.97
C VAL A 53 4.11 -1.30 4.56
N LEU A 54 4.37 -2.42 3.89
CA LEU A 54 4.09 -3.76 4.42
C LEU A 54 4.86 -4.03 5.72
N ASP A 55 6.18 -3.78 5.70
CA ASP A 55 7.05 -3.98 6.87
C ASP A 55 6.61 -3.11 8.06
N GLU A 56 6.08 -1.91 7.78
CA GLU A 56 5.59 -0.94 8.76
C GLU A 56 4.23 -1.35 9.38
N LEU A 57 3.40 -2.07 8.64
CA LEU A 57 2.01 -2.36 8.99
C LEU A 57 1.76 -3.87 9.17
N ASP A 58 2.55 -4.50 10.04
CA ASP A 58 2.41 -5.89 10.47
C ASP A 58 2.44 -6.90 9.31
N SER A 59 3.02 -6.53 8.18
CA SER A 59 2.98 -7.29 6.91
C SER A 59 1.55 -7.64 6.46
N HIS A 60 0.56 -6.81 6.85
CA HIS A 60 -0.83 -7.07 6.56
C HIS A 60 -1.25 -6.44 5.22
N PRO A 61 -1.65 -7.24 4.21
CA PRO A 61 -1.86 -6.73 2.84
C PRO A 61 -3.00 -5.72 2.73
N VAL A 62 -4.06 -5.84 3.54
CA VAL A 62 -5.18 -4.90 3.55
C VAL A 62 -4.74 -3.54 4.10
N LEU A 63 -4.00 -3.53 5.22
CA LEU A 63 -3.43 -2.30 5.80
C LEU A 63 -2.45 -1.64 4.85
N ALA A 64 -1.56 -2.44 4.23
CA ALA A 64 -0.58 -1.93 3.28
C ALA A 64 -1.25 -1.34 2.04
N SER A 65 -2.30 -1.95 1.52
CA SER A 65 -3.07 -1.40 0.39
C SER A 65 -3.75 -0.09 0.75
N ALA A 66 -4.37 0.00 1.93
CA ALA A 66 -4.96 1.24 2.42
C ALA A 66 -3.92 2.36 2.59
N ALA A 67 -2.76 2.00 3.16
CA ALA A 67 -1.66 2.93 3.38
C ALA A 67 -1.00 3.39 2.08
N TYR A 68 -0.87 2.49 1.10
CA TYR A 68 -0.31 2.82 -0.20
C TYR A 68 -1.14 3.91 -0.92
N ASN A 69 -2.47 3.81 -0.83
CA ASN A 69 -3.38 4.77 -1.45
C ASN A 69 -3.58 6.05 -0.62
N ALA A 70 -3.78 5.91 0.70
CA ALA A 70 -4.18 7.04 1.56
C ALA A 70 -3.10 7.53 2.53
N GLY A 71 -1.96 6.87 2.58
CA GLY A 71 -0.87 7.13 3.51
C GLY A 71 -0.94 6.28 4.78
N PRO A 72 0.21 5.87 5.34
CA PRO A 72 0.30 4.94 6.47
C PRO A 72 -0.32 5.50 7.76
N GLY A 73 -0.22 6.80 7.98
CA GLY A 73 -0.84 7.45 9.14
C GLY A 73 -2.37 7.32 9.16
N ARG A 74 -3.03 7.39 8.01
CA ARG A 74 -4.48 7.18 7.91
C ARG A 74 -4.84 5.71 8.10
N ALA A 75 -4.13 4.80 7.47
CA ALA A 75 -4.37 3.37 7.61
C ALA A 75 -4.28 2.92 9.09
N ARG A 76 -3.30 3.41 9.84
CA ARG A 76 -3.20 3.17 11.29
C ARG A 76 -4.39 3.75 12.05
N ARG A 77 -4.79 4.99 11.79
CA ARG A 77 -5.91 5.65 12.50
C ARG A 77 -7.25 4.97 12.27
N TRP A 78 -7.42 4.28 11.15
CA TRP A 78 -8.65 3.56 10.82
C TRP A 78 -8.74 2.17 11.46
N ARG A 79 -7.69 1.71 12.15
CA ARG A 79 -7.75 0.45 12.92
C ARG A 79 -8.73 0.61 14.09
N ASP A 80 -9.39 -0.50 14.45
CA ASP A 80 -10.25 -0.54 15.63
C ASP A 80 -9.41 -0.72 16.91
N VAL A 81 -10.02 -0.51 18.06
CA VAL A 81 -9.44 -0.81 19.38
C VAL A 81 -9.43 -2.30 19.69
N LYS A 82 -10.15 -3.10 18.91
CA LYS A 82 -10.19 -4.57 18.97
C LYS A 82 -9.71 -5.15 17.66
N PRO A 83 -9.21 -6.41 17.66
CA PRO A 83 -8.97 -7.12 16.40
C PRO A 83 -10.26 -7.22 15.60
N ILE A 84 -10.18 -6.94 14.28
CA ILE A 84 -11.32 -7.05 13.35
C ILE A 84 -10.92 -7.83 12.10
N GLU A 85 -11.89 -8.45 11.45
CA GLU A 85 -11.67 -9.07 10.14
C GLU A 85 -11.22 -8.03 9.12
N GLY A 86 -10.26 -8.40 8.25
CA GLY A 86 -9.77 -7.52 7.19
C GLY A 86 -10.85 -7.06 6.24
N ALA A 87 -11.89 -7.89 6.02
CA ALA A 87 -13.07 -7.53 5.24
C ALA A 87 -13.84 -6.37 5.88
N ILE A 88 -14.05 -6.43 7.20
CA ILE A 88 -14.75 -5.37 7.94
C ILE A 88 -13.93 -4.09 7.91
N TYR A 89 -12.62 -4.18 8.17
CA TYR A 89 -11.74 -3.01 8.06
C TYR A 89 -11.86 -2.36 6.68
N ALA A 90 -11.78 -3.15 5.59
CA ALA A 90 -11.87 -2.61 4.24
C ALA A 90 -13.19 -1.86 4.00
N GLU A 91 -14.32 -2.38 4.51
CA GLU A 91 -15.64 -1.73 4.39
C GLU A 91 -15.77 -0.46 5.25
N THR A 92 -15.07 -0.39 6.37
CA THR A 92 -15.11 0.77 7.28
C THR A 92 -14.17 1.90 6.91
N ILE A 93 -13.35 1.75 5.87
CA ILE A 93 -12.48 2.83 5.37
C ILE A 93 -13.35 4.05 5.00
N PRO A 94 -13.13 5.23 5.62
CA PRO A 94 -14.01 6.40 5.41
C PRO A 94 -13.96 6.98 4.00
N PHE A 95 -12.81 6.81 3.30
CA PHE A 95 -12.60 7.34 1.96
C PHE A 95 -13.09 6.34 0.90
N ASN A 96 -14.10 6.72 0.14
CA ASN A 96 -14.67 5.86 -0.92
C ASN A 96 -13.61 5.39 -1.90
N GLU A 97 -12.74 6.29 -2.37
CA GLU A 97 -11.64 5.95 -3.29
C GLU A 97 -10.72 4.87 -2.70
N THR A 98 -10.28 5.05 -1.46
CA THR A 98 -9.38 4.09 -0.81
C THR A 98 -10.06 2.75 -0.54
N ARG A 99 -11.32 2.79 -0.11
CA ARG A 99 -12.14 1.58 0.10
C ARG A 99 -12.26 0.76 -1.18
N ASP A 100 -12.60 1.40 -2.30
CA ASP A 100 -12.72 0.76 -3.60
C ASP A 100 -11.37 0.25 -4.11
N TYR A 101 -10.32 1.03 -3.88
CA TYR A 101 -8.95 0.64 -4.23
C TYR A 101 -8.53 -0.64 -3.49
N VAL A 102 -8.70 -0.71 -2.17
CA VAL A 102 -8.36 -1.88 -1.36
C VAL A 102 -9.11 -3.11 -1.84
N LYS A 103 -10.41 -3.02 -2.07
CA LYS A 103 -11.22 -4.12 -2.58
C LYS A 103 -10.72 -4.64 -3.93
N LYS A 104 -10.43 -3.74 -4.87
CA LYS A 104 -9.90 -4.07 -6.20
C LYS A 104 -8.53 -4.73 -6.11
N VAL A 105 -7.62 -4.17 -5.33
CA VAL A 105 -6.27 -4.71 -5.14
C VAL A 105 -6.32 -6.12 -4.57
N MET A 106 -7.10 -6.33 -3.50
CA MET A 106 -7.20 -7.64 -2.84
C MET A 106 -7.86 -8.69 -3.74
N SER A 107 -8.93 -8.32 -4.45
CA SER A 107 -9.61 -9.19 -5.42
C SER A 107 -8.68 -9.56 -6.58
N ASN A 108 -8.01 -8.59 -7.17
CA ASN A 108 -7.06 -8.81 -8.27
C ASN A 108 -5.87 -9.67 -7.84
N ALA A 109 -5.35 -9.48 -6.61
CA ALA A 109 -4.25 -10.28 -6.11
C ALA A 109 -4.63 -11.78 -6.03
N VAL A 110 -5.86 -12.10 -5.62
CA VAL A 110 -6.37 -13.48 -5.62
C VAL A 110 -6.51 -14.01 -7.06
N TYR A 111 -7.09 -13.21 -7.95
CA TYR A 111 -7.25 -13.57 -9.35
C TYR A 111 -5.91 -13.87 -10.05
N TYR A 112 -4.93 -12.99 -9.87
CA TYR A 112 -3.59 -13.17 -10.45
C TYR A 112 -2.83 -14.34 -9.83
N SER A 113 -2.96 -14.59 -8.52
CA SER A 113 -2.39 -15.80 -7.91
C SER A 113 -2.94 -17.08 -8.56
N ALA A 114 -4.25 -17.12 -8.82
CA ALA A 114 -4.85 -18.26 -9.49
C ALA A 114 -4.31 -18.46 -10.92
N LEU A 115 -4.10 -17.35 -11.66
CA LEU A 115 -3.56 -17.40 -13.02
C LEU A 115 -2.09 -17.81 -13.10
N PHE A 116 -1.25 -17.28 -12.20
CA PHE A 116 0.21 -17.45 -12.28
C PHE A 116 0.72 -18.62 -11.47
N ASP A 117 0.13 -18.87 -10.31
CA ASP A 117 0.58 -19.92 -9.40
C ASP A 117 -0.23 -21.22 -9.55
N GLY A 118 -1.33 -21.20 -10.34
CA GLY A 118 -2.22 -22.33 -10.54
C GLY A 118 -2.97 -22.80 -9.27
N GLN A 119 -2.85 -22.04 -8.18
CA GLN A 119 -3.45 -22.35 -6.88
C GLN A 119 -4.47 -21.27 -6.51
N PRO A 120 -5.79 -21.57 -6.55
CA PRO A 120 -6.78 -20.62 -6.11
C PRO A 120 -6.63 -20.35 -4.61
N GLN A 121 -6.32 -19.11 -4.24
CA GLN A 121 -6.25 -18.69 -2.84
C GLN A 121 -7.60 -18.12 -2.38
N SER A 122 -7.99 -18.43 -1.14
CA SER A 122 -9.18 -17.84 -0.55
C SER A 122 -8.99 -16.33 -0.31
N LEU A 123 -9.87 -15.51 -0.86
CA LEU A 123 -9.90 -14.07 -0.56
C LEU A 123 -10.07 -13.83 0.95
N LYS A 124 -10.93 -14.60 1.61
CA LYS A 124 -11.13 -14.52 3.07
C LYS A 124 -9.83 -14.77 3.84
N ALA A 125 -9.08 -15.79 3.45
CA ALA A 125 -7.79 -16.10 4.09
C ALA A 125 -6.77 -14.96 3.88
N ARG A 126 -6.73 -14.38 2.67
CA ARG A 126 -5.83 -13.26 2.35
C ARG A 126 -6.22 -11.96 3.07
N LEU A 127 -7.50 -11.72 3.28
CA LEU A 127 -8.00 -10.56 4.04
C LEU A 127 -7.66 -10.67 5.53
N GLY A 128 -7.65 -11.87 6.10
CA GLY A 128 -7.20 -12.16 7.46
C GLY A 128 -7.86 -11.32 8.56
N THR A 129 -7.13 -11.17 9.65
CA THR A 129 -7.53 -10.36 10.82
C THR A 129 -6.52 -9.25 11.06
N ILE A 130 -7.00 -8.04 11.27
CA ILE A 130 -6.20 -6.85 11.59
C ILE A 130 -6.15 -6.68 13.10
N GLY A 131 -4.96 -6.56 13.65
CA GLY A 131 -4.73 -6.30 15.07
C GLY A 131 -5.25 -4.92 15.52
N PRO A 132 -5.39 -4.73 16.84
CA PRO A 132 -5.97 -3.52 17.41
C PRO A 132 -5.08 -2.28 17.21
N LYS A 133 -5.70 -1.10 17.29
CA LYS A 133 -5.04 0.20 17.13
C LYS A 133 -3.91 0.45 18.13
N ASN A 134 -4.06 -0.05 19.36
CA ASN A 134 -3.09 0.16 20.46
C ASN A 134 -2.09 -1.00 20.61
N GLY A 135 -1.91 -1.81 19.57
CA GLY A 135 -0.86 -2.83 19.53
C GLY A 135 0.51 -2.24 19.21
N ASN A 136 1.57 -3.03 19.36
CA ASN A 136 2.94 -2.63 19.03
C ASN A 136 3.10 -2.16 17.57
N GLY A 137 2.16 -2.49 16.68
CA GLY A 137 2.14 -2.06 15.28
C GLY A 137 1.69 -0.61 15.04
N ASP A 138 1.22 0.09 16.07
CA ASP A 138 0.80 1.50 15.93
C ASP A 138 1.96 2.50 16.10
N ILE A 139 3.10 2.05 16.61
CA ILE A 139 4.31 2.86 16.72
C ILE A 139 5.01 2.84 15.36
N PRO A 140 5.21 3.99 14.71
CA PRO A 140 5.94 4.02 13.45
C PRO A 140 7.33 3.44 13.61
N LYS A 141 7.67 2.45 12.80
CA LYS A 141 9.03 1.90 12.71
C LYS A 141 9.94 2.83 11.88
N THR A 142 9.33 3.59 11.01
CA THR A 142 9.98 4.59 10.15
C THR A 142 9.24 5.92 10.34
N GLU A 143 9.83 6.83 11.11
CA GLU A 143 9.20 8.11 11.51
C GLU A 143 8.86 9.01 10.32
N ASP A 144 9.62 8.90 9.24
CA ASP A 144 9.54 9.76 8.06
C ASP A 144 8.84 9.09 6.85
N LEU A 145 8.11 7.97 7.06
CA LEU A 145 7.37 7.31 5.99
C LEU A 145 6.20 8.19 5.51
N PRO A 146 6.21 8.62 4.24
CA PRO A 146 5.22 9.57 3.70
C PRO A 146 3.83 8.96 3.47
#